data_531d4e8183649aeb43b7b3b597fb08a2
#
_entry.id   531d4e8183649aeb43b7b3b597fb08a2
#
_cell.length_a   1.000
_cell.length_b   1.000
_cell.length_c   1.000
_cell.angle_alpha   90.00
_cell.angle_beta   90.00
_cell.angle_gamma   90.00
#
_symmetry.space_group_name_H-M   'P 1'
#
loop_
_entity.id
_entity.type
_entity.pdbx_description
1 polymer ?
#
loop_
_entity_poly.entity_id
_entity_poly.type
_entity_poly.pdbx_seq_one_letter_code
_entity_poly.pdbx_strand_id
1 'polypeptide(L)'
;MKATASLSLPARALALFLALLMVPLPVMSQPQAGSSSSKATQEAGQVTGLIPAGFHNSAPAKVKDDLYWNDLLKTDKSGRMRVSLRDGSILSLGSDTEMKVTQHDATSQQTQLELNYGKLRSRVVAITKPGGKFEVKTPKAVAGVIGTDFYLFVNPDGSVTLIVYSGTVTITLANGTVITVNAGQMLTINSDGTVSGPQPTPQDMQQDSIIATNLEGGGTEKGGSNLLRTILITLGVIGLGVGIGVATTSGGHTTLPPTPTFTPTPPPDGVPGTRPH
;
A
#
# COMPACT_ATOMS: atom_id res chain seq x y z
N MET A 1 -91.70 51.61 8.41
CA MET A 1 -91.19 51.72 9.79
C MET A 1 -90.20 50.63 10.03
N LYS A 2 -89.01 51.02 10.42
CA LYS A 2 -87.79 50.14 10.53
C LYS A 2 -87.75 49.51 11.92
N ALA A 3 -87.43 48.26 11.99
CA ALA A 3 -86.97 47.64 13.24
C ALA A 3 -85.68 46.93 12.96
N THR A 4 -84.59 47.52 13.42
CA THR A 4 -83.24 46.92 13.42
C THR A 4 -83.11 46.14 14.72
N ALA A 5 -83.00 44.78 14.61
CA ALA A 5 -82.62 43.94 15.72
C ALA A 5 -81.07 43.86 15.77
N SER A 6 -80.52 44.48 16.79
CA SER A 6 -79.08 44.32 17.10
C SER A 6 -78.83 43.05 17.91
N LEU A 7 -78.19 42.10 17.37
CA LEU A 7 -77.73 40.88 18.04
C LEU A 7 -76.39 41.17 18.72
N SER A 8 -76.48 41.50 20.04
CA SER A 8 -75.23 41.61 20.86
C SER A 8 -74.89 40.25 21.44
N LEU A 9 -73.95 39.59 20.87
CA LEU A 9 -73.29 38.45 21.51
C LEU A 9 -72.53 38.96 22.75
N PRO A 10 -72.64 38.34 23.88
CA PRO A 10 -71.91 38.77 25.07
C PRO A 10 -70.45 38.47 24.93
N ALA A 11 -69.62 39.51 25.09
CA ALA A 11 -68.15 39.46 24.96
C ALA A 11 -67.46 38.38 25.84
N ARG A 12 -68.24 37.82 26.78
CA ARG A 12 -67.76 36.71 27.63
C ARG A 12 -67.68 35.35 26.91
N ALA A 13 -68.49 35.11 25.86
CA ALA A 13 -68.47 33.87 25.11
C ALA A 13 -67.29 33.82 24.15
N LEU A 14 -66.83 34.98 23.63
CA LEU A 14 -65.62 35.06 22.74
C LEU A 14 -64.30 34.85 23.49
N ALA A 15 -64.25 35.31 24.78
CA ALA A 15 -63.05 35.12 25.58
C ALA A 15 -62.83 33.65 26.01
N LEU A 16 -63.95 32.89 26.24
CA LEU A 16 -63.84 31.45 26.55
C LEU A 16 -63.42 30.60 25.34
N PHE A 17 -63.82 31.02 24.13
CA PHE A 17 -63.46 30.31 22.92
C PHE A 17 -61.97 30.56 22.54
N LEU A 18 -61.43 31.74 22.81
CA LEU A 18 -60.01 32.08 22.57
C LEU A 18 -59.10 31.42 23.61
N ALA A 19 -59.55 31.20 24.84
CA ALA A 19 -58.76 30.54 25.89
C ALA A 19 -58.65 29.01 25.66
N LEU A 20 -59.57 28.40 24.94
CA LEU A 20 -59.55 26.96 24.63
C LEU A 20 -58.59 26.64 23.48
N LEU A 21 -58.12 27.64 22.68
CA LEU A 21 -57.20 27.46 21.58
C LEU A 21 -55.71 27.51 22.01
N MET A 22 -55.45 27.89 23.27
CA MET A 22 -54.13 27.99 23.87
C MET A 22 -53.80 26.80 24.79
N VAL A 23 -54.37 25.62 24.54
CA VAL A 23 -53.89 24.41 25.21
C VAL A 23 -52.54 24.09 24.61
N PRO A 24 -51.42 24.13 25.38
CA PRO A 24 -50.15 23.68 24.88
C PRO A 24 -50.27 22.20 24.55
N LEU A 25 -50.20 21.87 23.26
CA LEU A 25 -50.06 20.49 22.84
C LEU A 25 -48.84 19.93 23.56
N PRO A 26 -48.95 18.75 24.22
CA PRO A 26 -47.78 18.10 24.75
C PRO A 26 -46.83 17.90 23.58
N VAL A 27 -45.71 18.61 23.61
CA VAL A 27 -44.57 18.30 22.77
C VAL A 27 -44.15 16.91 23.20
N MET A 28 -44.69 15.90 22.51
CA MET A 28 -44.07 14.58 22.56
C MET A 28 -42.65 14.79 22.08
N SER A 29 -41.73 14.91 23.03
CA SER A 29 -40.30 14.69 22.78
C SER A 29 -40.24 13.29 22.20
N GLN A 30 -40.30 13.20 20.86
CA GLN A 30 -39.82 12.01 20.20
C GLN A 30 -38.38 11.84 20.71
N PRO A 31 -38.04 10.67 21.29
CA PRO A 31 -36.64 10.37 21.47
C PRO A 31 -36.05 10.61 20.08
N GLN A 32 -35.28 11.67 19.92
CA GLN A 32 -34.34 11.74 18.81
C GLN A 32 -33.57 10.44 18.96
N ALA A 33 -34.01 9.44 18.18
CA ALA A 33 -33.11 8.38 17.81
C ALA A 33 -31.88 9.14 17.33
N GLY A 34 -30.89 9.24 18.21
CA GLY A 34 -29.62 9.83 17.86
C GLY A 34 -29.33 9.21 16.51
N SER A 35 -29.26 10.04 15.50
CA SER A 35 -28.56 9.69 14.30
C SER A 35 -27.16 9.35 14.77
N SER A 36 -26.99 8.16 15.35
CA SER A 36 -25.81 7.39 15.10
C SER A 36 -25.81 7.34 13.58
N SER A 37 -25.27 8.39 12.99
CA SER A 37 -24.62 8.30 11.71
C SER A 37 -23.85 7.00 11.87
N SER A 38 -24.43 5.91 11.46
CA SER A 38 -23.71 4.74 11.07
C SER A 38 -22.84 5.29 9.97
N LYS A 39 -21.68 5.80 10.38
CA LYS A 39 -20.50 5.93 9.60
C LYS A 39 -20.41 4.52 9.05
N ALA A 40 -21.02 4.31 7.87
CA ALA A 40 -20.94 3.06 7.18
C ALA A 40 -19.44 2.86 7.11
N THR A 41 -18.95 2.00 7.96
CA THR A 41 -17.55 1.81 8.23
C THR A 41 -17.06 1.29 6.92
N GLN A 42 -16.45 2.18 6.10
CA GLN A 42 -16.13 1.85 4.72
C GLN A 42 -14.98 0.87 4.79
N GLU A 43 -15.32 -0.37 4.55
CA GLU A 43 -14.36 -1.46 4.58
C GLU A 43 -13.32 -1.26 3.48
N ALA A 44 -12.06 -1.17 3.89
CA ALA A 44 -10.94 -0.92 2.99
C ALA A 44 -10.30 -2.22 2.49
N GLY A 45 -10.32 -3.28 3.29
CA GLY A 45 -9.66 -4.53 2.95
C GLY A 45 -9.56 -5.49 4.11
N GLN A 46 -8.59 -6.39 4.06
CA GLN A 46 -8.38 -7.42 5.07
C GLN A 46 -6.90 -7.73 5.27
N VAL A 47 -6.49 -8.04 6.49
CA VAL A 47 -5.16 -8.58 6.79
C VAL A 47 -5.08 -10.01 6.26
N THR A 48 -4.22 -10.25 5.28
CA THR A 48 -4.07 -11.58 4.64
C THR A 48 -2.83 -12.33 5.08
N GLY A 49 -1.93 -11.69 5.80
CA GLY A 49 -0.73 -12.32 6.34
C GLY A 49 -0.10 -11.49 7.45
N LEU A 50 0.51 -12.17 8.42
CA LEU A 50 1.14 -11.54 9.58
C LEU A 50 2.24 -12.44 10.14
N ILE A 51 3.44 -11.91 10.35
CA ILE A 51 4.61 -12.63 10.90
C ILE A 51 5.47 -11.65 11.70
N PRO A 52 5.93 -11.98 12.89
CA PRO A 52 5.27 -12.87 13.82
C PRO A 52 4.07 -12.20 14.45
N ALA A 53 4.07 -10.84 14.54
CA ALA A 53 3.02 -10.03 15.14
C ALA A 53 3.00 -8.62 14.54
N GLY A 54 1.89 -7.94 14.71
CA GLY A 54 1.66 -6.55 14.38
C GLY A 54 0.44 -6.04 15.11
N PHE A 55 0.11 -4.78 14.89
CA PHE A 55 -0.99 -4.12 15.57
C PHE A 55 -1.94 -3.50 14.55
N HIS A 56 -3.23 -3.58 14.88
CA HIS A 56 -4.33 -2.95 14.19
C HIS A 56 -5.06 -2.07 15.22
N ASN A 57 -5.02 -0.75 15.05
CA ASN A 57 -5.60 0.22 15.98
C ASN A 57 -5.18 -0.02 17.45
N SER A 58 -3.90 -0.23 17.70
CA SER A 58 -3.33 -0.50 19.04
C SER A 58 -3.65 -1.87 19.65
N ALA A 59 -4.47 -2.71 19.01
CA ALA A 59 -4.69 -4.09 19.40
C ALA A 59 -3.79 -5.03 18.59
N PRO A 60 -3.44 -6.21 19.12
CA PRO A 60 -2.73 -7.22 18.33
C PRO A 60 -3.56 -7.60 17.08
N ALA A 61 -2.96 -7.43 15.91
CA ALA A 61 -3.58 -7.77 14.64
C ALA A 61 -3.67 -9.29 14.45
N LYS A 62 -4.65 -9.73 13.69
CA LYS A 62 -4.86 -11.12 13.30
C LYS A 62 -5.05 -11.23 11.80
N VAL A 63 -4.68 -12.38 11.25
CA VAL A 63 -5.05 -12.72 9.87
C VAL A 63 -6.56 -12.80 9.78
N LYS A 64 -7.13 -12.20 8.74
CA LYS A 64 -8.56 -12.00 8.49
C LYS A 64 -9.21 -10.85 9.29
N ASP A 65 -8.44 -10.00 9.98
CA ASP A 65 -8.99 -8.76 10.50
C ASP A 65 -9.41 -7.87 9.33
N ASP A 66 -10.65 -7.40 9.37
CA ASP A 66 -11.18 -6.45 8.40
C ASP A 66 -10.64 -5.04 8.70
N LEU A 67 -10.25 -4.34 7.65
CA LEU A 67 -9.71 -2.99 7.72
C LEU A 67 -10.73 -1.98 7.24
N TYR A 68 -10.74 -0.86 7.91
CA TYR A 68 -11.64 0.25 7.62
C TYR A 68 -10.89 1.56 7.39
N TRP A 69 -11.59 2.57 6.93
CA TRP A 69 -11.01 3.89 6.79
C TRP A 69 -10.54 4.42 8.15
N ASN A 70 -9.39 5.07 8.12
CA ASN A 70 -8.66 5.58 9.27
C ASN A 70 -8.03 4.54 10.18
N ASP A 71 -8.05 3.28 9.81
CA ASP A 71 -7.32 2.25 10.55
C ASP A 71 -5.81 2.44 10.46
N LEU A 72 -5.16 2.24 11.61
CA LEU A 72 -3.72 2.32 11.79
C LEU A 72 -3.13 0.92 11.88
N LEU A 73 -2.16 0.64 11.03
CA LEU A 73 -1.42 -0.61 11.02
C LEU A 73 0.02 -0.37 11.44
N LYS A 74 0.52 -1.20 12.35
CA LYS A 74 1.89 -1.15 12.83
C LYS A 74 2.53 -2.52 12.80
N THR A 75 3.81 -2.57 12.46
CA THR A 75 4.68 -3.73 12.64
C THR A 75 5.84 -3.35 13.55
N ASP A 76 6.33 -4.30 14.33
CA ASP A 76 7.53 -4.15 15.14
C ASP A 76 8.82 -4.49 14.37
N LYS A 77 9.97 -4.54 15.06
CA LYS A 77 11.30 -4.78 14.46
C LYS A 77 11.42 -6.07 13.67
N SER A 78 10.64 -7.09 13.97
CA SER A 78 10.61 -8.38 13.26
C SER A 78 9.32 -8.57 12.46
N GLY A 79 8.38 -7.64 12.63
CA GLY A 79 7.03 -7.74 12.08
C GLY A 79 6.97 -7.59 10.56
N ARG A 80 6.05 -8.33 9.95
CA ARG A 80 5.64 -8.20 8.54
C ARG A 80 4.13 -8.36 8.48
N MET A 81 3.48 -7.54 7.70
CA MET A 81 2.03 -7.63 7.51
C MET A 81 1.68 -7.49 6.04
N ARG A 82 0.74 -8.31 5.57
CA ARG A 82 0.16 -8.18 4.22
C ARG A 82 -1.32 -7.88 4.34
N VAL A 83 -1.75 -6.92 3.55
CA VAL A 83 -3.14 -6.49 3.44
C VAL A 83 -3.57 -6.63 1.99
N SER A 84 -4.76 -7.16 1.77
CA SER A 84 -5.46 -7.08 0.48
C SER A 84 -6.55 -6.02 0.59
N LEU A 85 -6.50 -5.02 -0.26
CA LEU A 85 -7.55 -4.02 -0.39
C LEU A 85 -8.73 -4.58 -1.20
N ARG A 86 -9.88 -3.94 -1.08
CA ARG A 86 -11.12 -4.37 -1.76
C ARG A 86 -11.05 -4.26 -3.29
N ASP A 87 -10.18 -3.44 -3.82
CA ASP A 87 -9.91 -3.33 -5.26
C ASP A 87 -8.94 -4.40 -5.79
N GLY A 88 -8.42 -5.27 -4.92
CA GLY A 88 -7.42 -6.29 -5.23
C GLY A 88 -5.97 -5.81 -5.13
N SER A 89 -5.73 -4.56 -4.80
CA SER A 89 -4.38 -4.06 -4.51
C SER A 89 -3.81 -4.73 -3.26
N ILE A 90 -2.49 -5.00 -3.27
CA ILE A 90 -1.79 -5.68 -2.17
C ILE A 90 -0.79 -4.72 -1.54
N LEU A 91 -0.90 -4.55 -0.23
CA LEU A 91 0.03 -3.80 0.59
C LEU A 91 0.86 -4.76 1.42
N SER A 92 2.19 -4.61 1.41
CA SER A 92 3.11 -5.41 2.22
C SER A 92 3.95 -4.48 3.08
N LEU A 93 3.71 -4.51 4.38
CA LEU A 93 4.43 -3.75 5.38
C LEU A 93 5.64 -4.55 5.83
N GLY A 94 6.81 -3.92 5.82
CA GLY A 94 8.03 -4.48 6.41
C GLY A 94 8.12 -4.27 7.92
N SER A 95 9.30 -4.49 8.48
CA SER A 95 9.58 -4.24 9.90
C SER A 95 9.56 -2.75 10.25
N ASP A 96 9.28 -2.43 11.51
CA ASP A 96 9.25 -1.06 12.04
C ASP A 96 8.46 -0.10 11.13
N THR A 97 7.21 -0.47 10.83
CA THR A 97 6.37 0.29 9.90
C THR A 97 5.09 0.76 10.57
N GLU A 98 4.72 2.01 10.32
CA GLU A 98 3.43 2.56 10.68
C GLU A 98 2.77 3.17 9.45
N MET A 99 1.59 2.65 9.13
CA MET A 99 0.79 3.06 7.99
C MET A 99 -0.67 3.22 8.38
N LYS A 100 -1.31 4.27 7.88
CA LYS A 100 -2.75 4.52 8.03
C LYS A 100 -3.46 4.39 6.69
N VAL A 101 -4.62 3.72 6.68
CA VAL A 101 -5.53 3.72 5.53
C VAL A 101 -6.47 4.91 5.68
N THR A 102 -6.14 6.05 5.08
CA THR A 102 -6.94 7.27 5.23
C THR A 102 -8.25 7.19 4.48
N GLN A 103 -8.22 6.61 3.27
CA GLN A 103 -9.38 6.39 2.42
C GLN A 103 -9.14 5.19 1.50
N HIS A 104 -10.19 4.40 1.26
CA HIS A 104 -10.20 3.40 0.19
C HIS A 104 -11.62 3.18 -0.32
N ASP A 105 -11.88 3.55 -1.55
CA ASP A 105 -13.13 3.30 -2.27
C ASP A 105 -12.84 2.52 -3.54
N ALA A 106 -13.13 1.22 -3.50
CA ALA A 106 -12.91 0.32 -4.63
C ALA A 106 -13.82 0.67 -5.84
N THR A 107 -14.99 1.28 -5.61
CA THR A 107 -15.94 1.64 -6.67
C THR A 107 -15.44 2.81 -7.51
N SER A 108 -14.96 3.87 -6.86
CA SER A 108 -14.36 5.04 -7.52
C SER A 108 -12.87 4.87 -7.79
N GLN A 109 -12.27 3.76 -7.32
CA GLN A 109 -10.83 3.48 -7.36
C GLN A 109 -10.01 4.63 -6.75
N GLN A 110 -10.45 5.13 -5.60
CA GLN A 110 -9.74 6.17 -4.86
C GLN A 110 -9.14 5.58 -3.59
N THR A 111 -7.83 5.62 -3.48
CA THR A 111 -7.08 5.15 -2.30
C THR A 111 -6.12 6.21 -1.83
N GLN A 112 -6.14 6.47 -0.53
CA GLN A 112 -5.17 7.34 0.14
C GLN A 112 -4.63 6.62 1.36
N LEU A 113 -3.32 6.48 1.38
CA LEU A 113 -2.55 5.90 2.48
C LEU A 113 -1.62 6.97 3.06
N GLU A 114 -1.28 6.83 4.33
CA GLU A 114 -0.28 7.65 5.00
C GLU A 114 0.78 6.71 5.59
N LEU A 115 2.01 6.79 5.09
CA LEU A 115 3.16 6.05 5.59
C LEU A 115 3.98 7.00 6.46
N ASN A 116 3.87 6.86 7.78
CA ASN A 116 4.54 7.73 8.72
C ASN A 116 6.03 7.38 8.82
N TYR A 117 6.35 6.11 8.91
CA TYR A 117 7.71 5.57 8.87
C TYR A 117 7.69 4.10 8.47
N GLY A 118 8.85 3.57 8.09
CA GLY A 118 9.06 2.17 7.77
C GLY A 118 8.91 1.84 6.29
N LYS A 119 8.64 0.59 5.98
CA LYS A 119 8.80 -0.04 4.67
C LYS A 119 7.46 -0.52 4.13
N LEU A 120 7.05 -0.02 2.97
CA LEU A 120 5.81 -0.39 2.30
C LEU A 120 6.10 -0.78 0.85
N ARG A 121 5.70 -1.99 0.45
CA ARG A 121 5.56 -2.34 -0.96
C ARG A 121 4.09 -2.40 -1.32
N SER A 122 3.72 -1.73 -2.39
CA SER A 122 2.36 -1.69 -2.90
C SER A 122 2.32 -2.25 -4.32
N ARG A 123 1.49 -3.28 -4.54
CA ARG A 123 1.10 -3.74 -5.87
C ARG A 123 -0.29 -3.24 -6.15
N VAL A 124 -0.38 -2.18 -6.91
CA VAL A 124 -1.63 -1.47 -7.18
C VAL A 124 -2.22 -1.99 -8.48
N VAL A 125 -3.50 -2.37 -8.46
CA VAL A 125 -4.24 -2.73 -9.67
C VAL A 125 -4.38 -1.53 -10.59
N ALA A 126 -4.51 -1.77 -11.89
CA ALA A 126 -4.67 -0.69 -12.87
C ALA A 126 -5.94 0.13 -12.59
N ILE A 127 -5.78 1.43 -12.48
CA ILE A 127 -6.89 2.37 -12.29
C ILE A 127 -7.48 2.70 -13.67
N THR A 128 -8.76 2.39 -13.85
CA THR A 128 -9.48 2.57 -15.10
C THR A 128 -10.63 3.56 -15.00
N LYS A 129 -11.01 3.93 -13.79
CA LYS A 129 -12.09 4.89 -13.54
C LYS A 129 -11.62 6.33 -13.72
N PRO A 130 -12.39 7.18 -14.40
CA PRO A 130 -12.10 8.62 -14.44
C PRO A 130 -12.02 9.20 -13.04
N GLY A 131 -10.94 9.94 -12.74
CA GLY A 131 -10.70 10.52 -11.40
C GLY A 131 -10.24 9.52 -10.34
N GLY A 132 -10.09 8.23 -10.69
CA GLY A 132 -9.47 7.25 -9.81
C GLY A 132 -8.01 7.61 -9.53
N LYS A 133 -7.55 7.33 -8.32
CA LYS A 133 -6.17 7.62 -7.88
C LYS A 133 -5.75 6.72 -6.74
N PHE A 134 -4.47 6.40 -6.70
CA PHE A 134 -3.85 5.76 -5.57
C PHE A 134 -2.68 6.63 -5.10
N GLU A 135 -2.75 7.10 -3.87
CA GLU A 135 -1.78 8.01 -3.28
C GLU A 135 -1.23 7.45 -1.98
N VAL A 136 0.08 7.53 -1.81
CA VAL A 136 0.76 7.28 -0.53
C VAL A 136 1.43 8.57 -0.09
N LYS A 137 0.92 9.16 0.98
CA LYS A 137 1.50 10.32 1.62
C LYS A 137 2.62 9.88 2.56
N THR A 138 3.75 10.57 2.47
CA THR A 138 4.88 10.44 3.38
C THR A 138 5.15 11.80 4.03
N PRO A 139 6.02 11.90 5.05
CA PRO A 139 6.36 13.19 5.65
C PRO A 139 6.96 14.22 4.68
N LYS A 140 7.55 13.79 3.55
CA LYS A 140 8.24 14.70 2.61
C LYS A 140 7.61 14.80 1.23
N ALA A 141 6.76 13.85 0.85
CA ALA A 141 6.19 13.81 -0.49
C ALA A 141 4.91 12.97 -0.56
N VAL A 142 4.18 13.14 -1.65
CA VAL A 142 3.06 12.28 -2.02
C VAL A 142 3.46 11.48 -3.26
N ALA A 143 3.36 10.15 -3.17
CA ALA A 143 3.53 9.25 -4.29
C ALA A 143 2.16 8.92 -4.91
N GLY A 144 1.93 9.34 -6.16
CA GLY A 144 0.74 9.03 -6.93
C GLY A 144 1.03 7.97 -8.00
N VAL A 145 0.12 7.00 -8.17
CA VAL A 145 0.31 5.87 -9.11
C VAL A 145 -0.97 5.50 -9.84
N ILE A 146 -0.80 4.84 -10.99
CA ILE A 146 -1.90 4.29 -11.81
C ILE A 146 -1.52 2.86 -12.24
N GLY A 147 -1.65 1.89 -11.32
CA GLY A 147 -1.31 0.49 -11.63
C GLY A 147 0.19 0.21 -11.66
N THR A 148 0.80 0.17 -10.50
CA THR A 148 2.25 0.05 -10.32
C THR A 148 2.60 -0.96 -9.23
N ASP A 149 3.79 -1.55 -9.32
CA ASP A 149 4.46 -2.25 -8.22
C ASP A 149 5.65 -1.40 -7.78
N PHE A 150 5.62 -0.92 -6.54
CA PHE A 150 6.64 -0.02 -6.02
C PHE A 150 6.88 -0.23 -4.54
N TYR A 151 8.02 0.22 -4.07
CA TYR A 151 8.45 0.20 -2.69
C TYR A 151 8.76 1.62 -2.20
N LEU A 152 8.26 1.94 -1.02
CA LEU A 152 8.57 3.17 -0.27
C LEU A 152 9.22 2.80 1.06
N PHE A 153 10.28 3.50 1.40
CA PHE A 153 10.89 3.42 2.70
C PHE A 153 11.06 4.83 3.29
N VAL A 154 10.38 5.07 4.38
CA VAL A 154 10.55 6.28 5.20
C VAL A 154 11.50 5.92 6.33
N ASN A 155 12.72 6.41 6.24
CA ASN A 155 13.78 6.16 7.22
C ASN A 155 13.54 6.92 8.52
N PRO A 156 14.16 6.48 9.64
CA PRO A 156 14.07 7.20 10.92
C PRO A 156 14.61 8.63 10.89
N ASP A 157 15.53 8.95 9.97
CA ASP A 157 16.06 10.31 9.76
C ASP A 157 15.11 11.19 8.94
N GLY A 158 13.96 10.64 8.51
CA GLY A 158 12.95 11.30 7.70
C GLY A 158 13.25 11.29 6.20
N SER A 159 14.35 10.69 5.75
CA SER A 159 14.58 10.49 4.31
C SER A 159 13.60 9.46 3.72
N VAL A 160 13.29 9.59 2.42
CA VAL A 160 12.35 8.72 1.74
C VAL A 160 13.01 8.11 0.52
N THR A 161 13.00 6.78 0.43
CA THR A 161 13.47 6.05 -0.75
C THR A 161 12.29 5.43 -1.48
N LEU A 162 12.19 5.69 -2.78
CA LEU A 162 11.25 5.08 -3.70
C LEU A 162 11.99 4.14 -4.65
N ILE A 163 11.47 2.93 -4.87
CA ILE A 163 11.90 2.01 -5.94
C ILE A 163 10.66 1.59 -6.72
N VAL A 164 10.72 1.67 -8.05
CA VAL A 164 9.63 1.27 -8.94
C VAL A 164 10.02 -0.02 -9.67
N TYR A 165 9.24 -1.10 -9.44
CA TYR A 165 9.47 -2.38 -10.11
C TYR A 165 8.74 -2.49 -11.44
N SER A 166 7.50 -1.97 -11.50
CA SER A 166 6.72 -1.91 -12.74
C SER A 166 5.79 -0.69 -12.75
N GLY A 167 5.51 -0.17 -13.93
CA GLY A 167 4.69 1.03 -14.11
C GLY A 167 5.45 2.33 -13.85
N THR A 168 4.75 3.34 -13.39
CA THR A 168 5.29 4.68 -13.19
C THR A 168 4.72 5.28 -11.90
N VAL A 169 5.56 5.94 -11.12
CA VAL A 169 5.19 6.68 -9.92
C VAL A 169 5.47 8.17 -10.13
N THR A 170 4.52 9.00 -9.77
CA THR A 170 4.67 10.45 -9.74
C THR A 170 4.87 10.90 -8.29
N ILE A 171 6.01 11.49 -7.99
CA ILE A 171 6.31 12.08 -6.67
C ILE A 171 6.04 13.57 -6.71
N THR A 172 5.19 14.05 -5.80
CA THR A 172 4.94 15.46 -5.58
C THR A 172 5.58 15.87 -4.25
N LEU A 173 6.59 16.71 -4.29
CA LEU A 173 7.28 17.26 -3.12
C LEU A 173 6.44 18.35 -2.44
N ALA A 174 6.75 18.67 -1.18
CA ALA A 174 6.06 19.71 -0.41
C ALA A 174 6.12 21.12 -1.07
N ASN A 175 7.15 21.40 -1.86
CA ASN A 175 7.30 22.64 -2.64
C ASN A 175 6.53 22.64 -3.97
N GLY A 176 5.74 21.58 -4.25
CA GLY A 176 4.98 21.42 -5.49
C GLY A 176 5.78 20.86 -6.67
N THR A 177 7.08 20.58 -6.52
CA THR A 177 7.86 19.95 -7.59
C THR A 177 7.34 18.53 -7.85
N VAL A 178 7.13 18.21 -9.13
CA VAL A 178 6.64 16.90 -9.57
C VAL A 178 7.75 16.16 -10.30
N ILE A 179 8.02 14.93 -9.88
CA ILE A 179 9.07 14.07 -10.44
C ILE A 179 8.46 12.74 -10.84
N THR A 180 8.73 12.29 -12.06
CA THR A 180 8.28 10.99 -12.56
C THR A 180 9.39 9.97 -12.43
N VAL A 181 9.08 8.81 -11.82
CA VAL A 181 10.00 7.69 -11.63
C VAL A 181 9.43 6.48 -12.35
N ASN A 182 10.18 5.93 -13.30
CA ASN A 182 9.75 4.81 -14.14
C ASN A 182 10.23 3.47 -13.59
N ALA A 183 9.70 2.37 -14.13
CA ALA A 183 10.12 1.01 -13.81
C ALA A 183 11.65 0.85 -13.91
N GLY A 184 12.25 0.17 -12.93
CA GLY A 184 13.69 -0.04 -12.81
C GLY A 184 14.45 1.15 -12.22
N GLN A 185 13.77 2.24 -11.89
CA GLN A 185 14.40 3.42 -11.30
C GLN A 185 14.10 3.55 -9.80
N MET A 186 14.97 4.26 -9.12
CA MET A 186 14.83 4.71 -7.74
C MET A 186 14.99 6.22 -7.61
N LEU A 187 14.40 6.77 -6.56
CA LEU A 187 14.54 8.16 -6.15
C LEU A 187 14.72 8.21 -4.65
N THR A 188 15.60 9.06 -4.17
CA THR A 188 15.76 9.34 -2.73
C THR A 188 15.50 10.81 -2.46
N ILE A 189 14.66 11.09 -1.47
CA ILE A 189 14.47 12.41 -0.89
C ILE A 189 15.22 12.39 0.45
N ASN A 190 16.30 13.12 0.53
CA ASN A 190 17.16 13.16 1.72
C ASN A 190 16.46 13.85 2.90
N SER A 191 17.02 13.69 4.11
CA SER A 191 16.49 14.32 5.33
C SER A 191 16.47 15.85 5.25
N ASP A 192 17.36 16.47 4.50
CA ASP A 192 17.41 17.91 4.23
C ASP A 192 16.43 18.37 3.12
N GLY A 193 15.72 17.43 2.47
CA GLY A 193 14.79 17.71 1.38
C GLY A 193 15.42 17.73 -0.02
N THR A 194 16.73 17.53 -0.15
CA THR A 194 17.38 17.39 -1.46
C THR A 194 16.97 16.07 -2.10
N VAL A 195 16.95 16.03 -3.44
CA VAL A 195 16.50 14.87 -4.21
C VAL A 195 17.66 14.28 -4.99
N SER A 196 17.84 12.96 -4.89
CA SER A 196 18.79 12.17 -5.66
C SER A 196 18.04 11.20 -6.58
N GLY A 197 18.28 11.26 -7.86
CA GLY A 197 17.58 10.48 -8.90
C GLY A 197 16.56 11.32 -9.67
N PRO A 198 15.71 10.71 -10.51
CA PRO A 198 15.59 9.26 -10.77
C PRO A 198 16.85 8.64 -11.37
N GLN A 199 17.23 7.46 -10.89
CA GLN A 199 18.41 6.72 -11.38
C GLN A 199 18.12 5.21 -11.40
N PRO A 200 18.85 4.40 -12.18
CA PRO A 200 18.70 2.96 -12.17
C PRO A 200 18.84 2.38 -10.75
N THR A 201 17.94 1.47 -10.38
CA THR A 201 18.01 0.81 -9.08
C THR A 201 19.10 -0.26 -9.08
N PRO A 202 20.07 -0.23 -8.15
CA PRO A 202 21.03 -1.31 -7.97
C PRO A 202 20.32 -2.64 -7.64
N GLN A 203 20.83 -3.76 -8.17
CA GLN A 203 20.16 -5.07 -8.03
C GLN A 203 20.09 -5.55 -6.58
N ASP A 204 21.11 -5.31 -5.78
CA ASP A 204 21.14 -5.61 -4.35
C ASP A 204 20.07 -4.85 -3.60
N MET A 205 19.92 -3.55 -3.85
CA MET A 205 18.89 -2.71 -3.22
C MET A 205 17.49 -3.15 -3.64
N GLN A 206 17.29 -3.56 -4.91
CA GLN A 206 16.02 -4.11 -5.37
C GLN A 206 15.69 -5.40 -4.64
N GLN A 207 16.62 -6.32 -4.48
CA GLN A 207 16.44 -7.58 -3.76
C GLN A 207 16.17 -7.33 -2.27
N ASP A 208 16.93 -6.46 -1.62
CA ASP A 208 16.76 -6.15 -0.21
C ASP A 208 15.37 -5.56 0.08
N SER A 209 14.87 -4.68 -0.79
CA SER A 209 13.53 -4.11 -0.65
C SER A 209 12.40 -5.14 -0.81
N ILE A 210 12.57 -6.14 -1.68
CA ILE A 210 11.65 -7.26 -1.83
C ILE A 210 11.65 -8.13 -0.56
N ILE A 211 12.84 -8.51 -0.07
CA ILE A 211 12.99 -9.31 1.15
C ILE A 211 12.43 -8.58 2.36
N ALA A 212 12.66 -7.27 2.45
CA ALA A 212 12.19 -6.45 3.57
C ALA A 212 10.67 -6.45 3.75
N THR A 213 9.91 -6.70 2.69
CA THR A 213 8.44 -6.68 2.67
C THR A 213 7.80 -8.04 2.39
N ASN A 214 8.61 -9.11 2.19
CA ASN A 214 8.08 -10.45 1.96
C ASN A 214 7.74 -11.15 3.27
N LEU A 215 6.56 -11.77 3.36
CA LEU A 215 6.15 -12.57 4.53
C LEU A 215 7.03 -13.80 4.75
N GLU A 216 7.58 -14.39 3.69
CA GLU A 216 8.45 -15.57 3.77
C GLU A 216 9.83 -15.25 4.38
N GLY A 217 10.21 -13.99 4.49
CA GLY A 217 11.50 -13.51 5.01
C GLY A 217 11.55 -13.20 6.51
N GLY A 218 10.55 -13.58 7.29
CA GLY A 218 10.43 -13.29 8.72
C GLY A 218 11.42 -14.03 9.65
N GLY A 219 12.62 -14.33 9.18
CA GLY A 219 13.69 -14.92 9.98
C GLY A 219 14.86 -13.94 10.10
N THR A 220 15.05 -13.41 11.31
CA THR A 220 16.24 -12.75 11.86
C THR A 220 17.24 -12.17 10.86
N GLU A 221 17.31 -10.83 10.80
CA GLU A 221 18.49 -10.13 10.32
C GLU A 221 19.70 -10.44 11.22
N LYS A 222 20.25 -11.63 11.09
CA LYS A 222 21.60 -12.01 11.54
C LYS A 222 22.28 -12.69 10.39
N GLY A 223 23.29 -12.03 9.82
CA GLY A 223 24.39 -12.53 9.01
C GLY A 223 24.28 -13.97 8.54
N GLY A 224 23.27 -14.30 7.73
CA GLY A 224 23.12 -15.63 7.16
C GLY A 224 23.80 -15.65 5.79
N SER A 225 24.73 -16.58 5.65
CA SER A 225 25.53 -16.85 4.47
C SER A 225 24.74 -16.72 3.15
N ASN A 226 25.40 -16.21 2.11
CA ASN A 226 24.92 -16.06 0.73
C ASN A 226 24.24 -17.32 0.15
N LEU A 227 24.37 -18.48 0.77
CA LEU A 227 23.79 -19.74 0.34
C LEU A 227 22.24 -19.76 0.50
N LEU A 228 21.70 -19.19 1.59
CA LEU A 228 20.25 -19.11 1.80
C LEU A 228 19.57 -18.06 0.90
N ARG A 229 20.30 -17.00 0.55
CA ARG A 229 19.85 -16.03 -0.45
C ARG A 229 19.63 -16.67 -1.83
N THR A 230 20.52 -17.56 -2.24
CA THR A 230 20.45 -18.23 -3.55
C THR A 230 19.27 -19.22 -3.63
N ILE A 231 18.97 -19.93 -2.55
CA ILE A 231 17.88 -20.94 -2.53
C ILE A 231 16.51 -20.27 -2.61
N LEU A 232 16.29 -19.13 -1.94
CA LEU A 232 15.01 -18.42 -1.96
C LEU A 232 14.69 -17.76 -3.32
N ILE A 233 15.71 -17.32 -4.04
CA ILE A 233 15.56 -16.74 -5.38
C ILE A 233 15.16 -17.80 -6.40
N THR A 234 15.72 -19.03 -6.27
CA THR A 234 15.42 -20.14 -7.20
C THR A 234 14.01 -20.70 -7.02
N LEU A 235 13.47 -20.69 -5.81
CA LEU A 235 12.10 -21.19 -5.53
C LEU A 235 11.00 -20.19 -5.92
N GLY A 236 11.30 -18.90 -6.03
CA GLY A 236 10.35 -17.87 -6.45
C GLY A 236 10.08 -17.79 -7.95
N VAL A 237 10.88 -18.46 -8.77
CA VAL A 237 10.80 -18.41 -10.25
C VAL A 237 10.25 -19.70 -10.86
N ILE A 238 10.15 -20.81 -10.11
CA ILE A 238 9.63 -22.08 -10.62
C ILE A 238 8.19 -22.30 -10.16
N GLY A 239 7.30 -21.51 -10.71
CA GLY A 239 5.86 -21.72 -10.72
C GLY A 239 5.34 -22.12 -12.09
N LEU A 240 6.05 -23.01 -12.81
CA LEU A 240 5.52 -23.76 -13.97
C LEU A 240 6.26 -25.10 -14.07
N GLY A 241 5.55 -26.11 -13.65
CA GLY A 241 5.67 -27.52 -13.87
C GLY A 241 6.97 -28.11 -14.44
N VAL A 242 7.73 -28.81 -13.61
CA VAL A 242 8.26 -30.16 -13.88
C VAL A 242 8.58 -30.80 -12.52
N GLY A 243 7.96 -31.92 -12.20
CA GLY A 243 8.28 -32.71 -11.04
C GLY A 243 9.69 -33.29 -11.14
N ILE A 244 10.56 -32.96 -10.18
CA ILE A 244 11.83 -33.67 -9.98
C ILE A 244 11.76 -34.29 -8.60
N GLY A 245 11.70 -35.64 -8.61
CA GLY A 245 11.77 -36.47 -7.41
C GLY A 245 13.09 -36.24 -6.68
N VAL A 246 13.01 -35.95 -5.39
CA VAL A 246 14.17 -35.91 -4.50
C VAL A 246 14.47 -37.35 -4.05
N ALA A 247 15.51 -37.95 -4.64
CA ALA A 247 16.10 -39.15 -4.09
C ALA A 247 17.16 -38.77 -3.05
N THR A 248 16.93 -39.07 -1.81
CA THR A 248 17.94 -39.00 -0.76
C THR A 248 18.83 -40.22 -0.83
N THR A 249 20.07 -40.04 -1.25
CA THR A 249 21.11 -41.07 -1.07
C THR A 249 22.23 -40.49 -0.21
N SER A 250 22.53 -41.18 0.87
CA SER A 250 23.67 -40.96 1.76
C SER A 250 24.96 -41.41 1.11
N GLY A 251 26.00 -40.61 1.27
CA GLY A 251 27.42 -41.00 1.26
C GLY A 251 28.03 -41.44 -0.08
N GLY A 252 28.94 -40.65 -0.59
CA GLY A 252 29.82 -41.01 -1.68
C GLY A 252 30.67 -39.85 -2.15
N HIS A 253 31.98 -39.93 -1.98
CA HIS A 253 32.96 -39.05 -2.56
C HIS A 253 32.75 -38.94 -4.08
N THR A 254 32.41 -37.76 -4.58
CA THR A 254 32.39 -37.52 -6.01
C THR A 254 33.56 -36.63 -6.38
N THR A 255 34.52 -37.22 -7.09
CA THR A 255 35.58 -36.54 -7.85
C THR A 255 34.95 -35.63 -8.90
N LEU A 256 35.38 -34.38 -8.96
CA LEU A 256 34.96 -33.40 -9.97
C LEU A 256 35.35 -33.91 -11.38
N PRO A 257 34.47 -33.77 -12.37
CA PRO A 257 34.87 -34.04 -13.76
C PRO A 257 35.86 -33.00 -14.23
N PRO A 258 36.80 -33.37 -15.14
CA PRO A 258 37.84 -32.47 -15.63
C PRO A 258 37.22 -31.33 -16.44
N THR A 259 37.74 -30.15 -16.23
CA THR A 259 37.42 -28.91 -16.96
C THR A 259 37.66 -29.13 -18.45
N PRO A 260 36.78 -28.79 -19.39
CA PRO A 260 37.06 -28.84 -20.82
C PRO A 260 38.17 -27.84 -21.17
N THR A 261 39.30 -28.34 -21.71
CA THR A 261 40.34 -27.53 -22.24
C THR A 261 39.93 -27.01 -23.61
N PHE A 262 39.74 -25.70 -23.72
CA PHE A 262 39.53 -25.07 -25.02
C PHE A 262 40.87 -25.00 -25.76
N THR A 263 40.97 -25.72 -26.87
CA THR A 263 42.07 -25.59 -27.82
C THR A 263 41.80 -24.36 -28.69
N PRO A 264 42.70 -23.37 -28.76
CA PRO A 264 42.51 -22.24 -29.66
C PRO A 264 42.62 -22.69 -31.11
N THR A 265 41.65 -22.31 -31.94
CA THR A 265 41.64 -22.53 -33.39
C THR A 265 42.73 -21.67 -34.02
N PRO A 266 43.59 -22.21 -34.89
CA PRO A 266 44.59 -21.40 -35.58
C PRO A 266 43.94 -20.46 -36.60
N PRO A 267 44.55 -19.28 -36.87
CA PRO A 267 43.99 -18.34 -37.83
C PRO A 267 44.05 -18.92 -39.26
N PRO A 268 43.13 -18.51 -40.17
CA PRO A 268 43.12 -18.95 -41.56
C PRO A 268 44.31 -18.32 -42.29
N ASP A 269 45.05 -19.17 -42.98
CA ASP A 269 46.17 -18.80 -43.86
C ASP A 269 45.70 -18.01 -45.09
N GLY A 270 46.42 -16.95 -45.39
CA GLY A 270 46.70 -16.54 -46.75
C GLY A 270 45.75 -15.53 -47.41
N VAL A 271 46.11 -14.24 -47.31
CA VAL A 271 45.83 -13.28 -48.40
C VAL A 271 47.19 -12.78 -48.94
N PRO A 272 47.50 -12.94 -50.26
CA PRO A 272 48.79 -12.48 -50.85
C PRO A 272 48.81 -10.97 -50.93
N GLY A 273 49.96 -10.41 -50.56
CA GLY A 273 50.21 -8.99 -50.60
C GLY A 273 50.23 -8.39 -51.99
N THR A 274 49.69 -7.21 -52.13
CA THR A 274 49.98 -6.26 -53.23
C THR A 274 50.98 -5.25 -52.73
N ARG A 275 52.12 -5.20 -53.49
CA ARG A 275 53.14 -4.17 -53.31
C ARG A 275 52.68 -2.81 -53.85
N PRO A 276 53.12 -1.72 -53.25
CA PRO A 276 52.96 -0.39 -53.86
C PRO A 276 54.04 -0.06 -54.81
N HIS A 277 53.67 0.64 -55.85
CA HIS A 277 54.52 1.49 -56.66
C HIS A 277 54.41 2.91 -56.20
#